data_e1be9b5a40bb5c43b2f259047eda8d09
#
_entry.id   e1be9b5a40bb5c43b2f259047eda8d09
#
_cell.length_a   1.000
_cell.length_b   1.000
_cell.length_c   1.000
_cell.angle_alpha   90.00
_cell.angle_beta   90.00
_cell.angle_gamma   90.00
#
_symmetry.space_group_name_H-M   'P 1'
#
loop_
_entity.id
_entity.type
_entity.pdbx_description
1 polymer ?
#
loop_
_entity_poly.entity_id
_entity_poly.type
_entity_poly.pdbx_seq_one_letter_code
_entity_poly.pdbx_strand_id
1 'polypeptide(L)'
;MEAQGAPAKPRGAGKPVKMYVGTQNSDSEEDLTMFAALGVNNICSGLPSRKLDEKWSVESLVKLRERVEKHGIKLDMVPLPLSSAYITRAEYPAIMMGTKGERDKAIDDVCQIIRNISKAGIPAAKYNMSILGVVRTPTTKGRGGADYSTFKYAVGKQEPALTEAGVVDPDTYWERITYFLERAVPVAAEHKLKIACHPNDPGMPNGKNWRGVVPVLGRVEGLKRFISIKENPYHGLNFCQGTVCEGLENPNKEIHDVIRYFGNKKKIFNVHFRNIEGKIGDFRETYPDNGDVNMIEAIRTYREVGYDGMIMPDHVPHVAGDPRGAKGFAFCFGYIQALIQMLKMEG
;
A
#
# COMPACT_ATOMS: atom_id res chain seq x y z
N MET A 1 0.04 52.33 6.88
CA MET A 1 1.33 51.83 6.35
C MET A 1 1.32 50.34 6.56
N GLU A 2 0.93 49.61 5.55
CA GLU A 2 0.96 48.13 5.56
C GLU A 2 2.41 47.68 5.35
N ALA A 3 2.91 46.86 6.26
CA ALA A 3 4.22 46.24 6.12
C ALA A 3 4.20 45.23 4.99
N GLN A 4 4.80 45.58 3.85
CA GLN A 4 5.07 44.65 2.77
C GLN A 4 6.02 43.55 3.30
N GLY A 5 5.52 42.33 3.45
CA GLY A 5 6.32 41.17 3.80
C GLY A 5 7.41 40.94 2.75
N ALA A 6 8.64 40.73 3.20
CA ALA A 6 9.78 40.44 2.33
C ALA A 6 9.46 39.24 1.42
N PRO A 7 9.87 39.28 0.13
CA PRO A 7 9.67 38.16 -0.78
C PRO A 7 10.37 36.92 -0.23
N ALA A 8 9.63 35.80 -0.18
CA ALA A 8 10.20 34.52 0.22
C ALA A 8 11.39 34.17 -0.67
N LYS A 9 12.52 33.80 -0.07
CA LYS A 9 13.71 33.37 -0.79
C LYS A 9 13.30 32.24 -1.77
N PRO A 10 13.79 32.26 -3.02
CA PRO A 10 13.53 31.15 -3.95
C PRO A 10 14.01 29.86 -3.29
N ARG A 11 13.12 28.88 -3.16
CA ARG A 11 13.48 27.53 -2.72
C ARG A 11 14.51 27.01 -3.72
N GLY A 12 15.68 26.58 -3.25
CA GLY A 12 16.73 26.00 -4.12
C GLY A 12 16.14 24.90 -4.99
N ALA A 13 16.65 24.73 -6.21
CA ALA A 13 16.17 23.76 -7.18
C ALA A 13 16.00 22.38 -6.52
N GLY A 14 14.78 21.88 -6.49
CA GLY A 14 14.44 20.59 -5.90
C GLY A 14 15.01 19.42 -6.74
N LYS A 15 15.05 18.22 -6.16
CA LYS A 15 15.39 17.03 -6.97
C LYS A 15 14.42 16.87 -8.14
N PRO A 16 14.87 16.34 -9.31
CA PRO A 16 13.99 16.07 -10.43
C PRO A 16 12.77 15.23 -10.01
N VAL A 17 11.60 15.60 -10.52
CA VAL A 17 10.35 14.85 -10.27
C VAL A 17 10.32 13.62 -11.16
N LYS A 18 10.44 12.43 -10.56
CA LYS A 18 10.46 11.13 -11.28
C LYS A 18 9.25 10.28 -10.97
N MET A 19 8.42 10.69 -10.01
CA MET A 19 7.18 9.98 -9.66
C MET A 19 6.10 10.20 -10.71
N TYR A 20 5.18 9.26 -10.82
CA TYR A 20 4.11 9.24 -11.82
C TYR A 20 2.81 8.69 -11.24
N VAL A 21 1.70 8.97 -11.93
CA VAL A 21 0.37 8.52 -11.51
C VAL A 21 0.20 7.05 -11.80
N GLY A 22 -0.24 6.30 -10.81
CA GLY A 22 -0.56 4.90 -10.92
C GLY A 22 -1.97 4.56 -10.44
N THR A 23 -2.33 3.29 -10.62
CA THR A 23 -3.56 2.69 -10.11
C THR A 23 -3.37 1.21 -9.80
N GLN A 24 -4.41 0.57 -9.25
CA GLN A 24 -4.37 -0.86 -8.90
C GLN A 24 -5.73 -1.54 -9.01
N ASN A 25 -5.73 -2.86 -8.88
CA ASN A 25 -6.88 -3.76 -8.66
C ASN A 25 -7.75 -4.07 -9.88
N SER A 26 -7.63 -3.38 -10.99
CA SER A 26 -8.31 -3.75 -12.23
C SER A 26 -7.41 -3.58 -13.43
N ASP A 27 -7.52 -4.49 -14.38
CA ASP A 27 -6.82 -4.49 -15.65
C ASP A 27 -7.75 -4.96 -16.78
N SER A 28 -9.06 -4.71 -16.65
CA SER A 28 -10.01 -4.94 -17.74
C SER A 28 -9.77 -3.99 -18.90
N GLU A 29 -10.13 -4.36 -20.11
CA GLU A 29 -9.97 -3.49 -21.30
C GLU A 29 -10.70 -2.15 -21.12
N GLU A 30 -11.90 -2.16 -20.50
CA GLU A 30 -12.68 -0.96 -20.20
C GLU A 30 -11.92 -0.05 -19.23
N ASP A 31 -11.43 -0.62 -18.12
CA ASP A 31 -10.71 0.15 -17.09
C ASP A 31 -9.37 0.66 -17.62
N LEU A 32 -8.62 -0.14 -18.38
CA LEU A 32 -7.35 0.29 -18.99
C LEU A 32 -7.56 1.46 -19.94
N THR A 33 -8.62 1.42 -20.77
CA THR A 33 -8.98 2.52 -21.65
C THR A 33 -9.31 3.79 -20.87
N MET A 34 -10.10 3.67 -19.78
CA MET A 34 -10.45 4.78 -18.90
C MET A 34 -9.20 5.34 -18.18
N PHE A 35 -8.35 4.49 -17.66
CA PHE A 35 -7.13 4.91 -16.97
C PHE A 35 -6.19 5.68 -17.91
N ALA A 36 -5.98 5.19 -19.14
CA ALA A 36 -5.19 5.89 -20.14
C ALA A 36 -5.76 7.27 -20.45
N ALA A 37 -7.09 7.38 -20.66
CA ALA A 37 -7.77 8.65 -20.90
C ALA A 37 -7.64 9.63 -19.72
N LEU A 38 -7.57 9.13 -18.48
CA LEU A 38 -7.36 9.92 -17.28
C LEU A 38 -5.88 10.21 -16.98
N GLY A 39 -4.95 9.83 -17.87
CA GLY A 39 -3.52 10.10 -17.72
C GLY A 39 -2.80 9.22 -16.70
N VAL A 40 -3.37 8.08 -16.33
CA VAL A 40 -2.69 7.04 -15.55
C VAL A 40 -1.76 6.28 -16.48
N ASN A 41 -0.48 6.25 -16.15
CA ASN A 41 0.55 5.67 -17.02
C ASN A 41 1.13 4.35 -16.52
N ASN A 42 0.85 3.99 -15.27
CA ASN A 42 1.43 2.80 -14.64
C ASN A 42 0.38 2.09 -13.78
N ILE A 43 0.49 0.79 -13.66
CA ILE A 43 -0.51 -0.01 -12.94
C ILE A 43 0.12 -1.14 -12.12
N CYS A 44 -0.51 -1.44 -10.98
CA CYS A 44 -0.48 -2.75 -10.35
C CYS A 44 -1.73 -3.52 -10.82
N SER A 45 -1.58 -4.63 -11.54
CA SER A 45 -2.71 -5.40 -12.06
C SER A 45 -3.64 -5.97 -10.99
N GLY A 46 -4.73 -6.56 -11.40
CA GLY A 46 -5.48 -7.51 -10.57
C GLY A 46 -4.66 -8.76 -10.23
N LEU A 47 -5.13 -9.55 -9.26
CA LEU A 47 -4.49 -10.81 -8.88
C LEU A 47 -4.67 -11.85 -10.00
N PRO A 48 -3.60 -12.36 -10.63
CA PRO A 48 -3.71 -13.31 -11.72
C PRO A 48 -4.44 -14.61 -11.33
N SER A 49 -4.08 -15.16 -10.19
CA SER A 49 -4.74 -16.34 -9.60
C SER A 49 -4.50 -16.43 -8.10
N ARG A 50 -5.43 -17.11 -7.40
CA ARG A 50 -5.34 -17.28 -5.94
C ARG A 50 -4.30 -18.32 -5.50
N LYS A 51 -3.85 -19.19 -6.39
CA LYS A 51 -2.84 -20.23 -6.14
C LYS A 51 -1.88 -20.29 -7.32
N LEU A 52 -0.73 -20.91 -7.12
CA LEU A 52 0.19 -21.20 -8.21
C LEU A 52 -0.48 -22.13 -9.21
N ASP A 53 -0.78 -21.61 -10.38
CA ASP A 53 -1.38 -22.32 -11.52
C ASP A 53 -0.83 -21.76 -12.85
N GLU A 54 -1.42 -22.16 -13.97
CA GLU A 54 -1.01 -21.74 -15.32
C GLU A 54 -1.04 -20.22 -15.54
N LYS A 55 -1.90 -19.46 -14.83
CA LYS A 55 -1.96 -18.00 -14.91
C LYS A 55 -0.70 -17.33 -14.37
N TRP A 56 0.06 -18.04 -13.55
CA TRP A 56 1.36 -17.61 -13.04
C TRP A 56 2.54 -18.08 -13.91
N SER A 57 2.29 -18.75 -15.04
CA SER A 57 3.36 -19.07 -15.99
C SER A 57 4.00 -17.81 -16.54
N VAL A 58 5.25 -17.88 -16.93
CA VAL A 58 5.97 -16.74 -17.55
C VAL A 58 5.23 -16.26 -18.79
N GLU A 59 4.72 -17.18 -19.61
CA GLU A 59 3.95 -16.87 -20.82
C GLU A 59 2.67 -16.07 -20.50
N SER A 60 1.89 -16.54 -19.51
CA SER A 60 0.66 -15.84 -19.11
C SER A 60 0.93 -14.46 -18.55
N LEU A 61 2.00 -14.29 -17.77
CA LEU A 61 2.41 -12.98 -17.22
C LEU A 61 2.94 -12.04 -18.31
N VAL A 62 3.64 -12.54 -19.32
CA VAL A 62 4.05 -11.76 -20.49
C VAL A 62 2.82 -11.28 -21.27
N LYS A 63 1.84 -12.16 -21.53
CA LYS A 63 0.57 -11.79 -22.17
C LYS A 63 -0.18 -10.72 -21.38
N LEU A 64 -0.22 -10.83 -20.05
CA LEU A 64 -0.81 -9.81 -19.19
C LEU A 64 -0.10 -8.46 -19.35
N ARG A 65 1.23 -8.45 -19.30
CA ARG A 65 2.01 -7.22 -19.48
C ARG A 65 1.77 -6.60 -20.85
N GLU A 66 1.87 -7.38 -21.93
CA GLU A 66 1.66 -6.89 -23.29
C GLU A 66 0.23 -6.35 -23.49
N ARG A 67 -0.77 -6.98 -22.88
CA ARG A 67 -2.16 -6.50 -22.92
C ARG A 67 -2.30 -5.13 -22.26
N VAL A 68 -1.72 -4.93 -21.09
CA VAL A 68 -1.71 -3.64 -20.38
C VAL A 68 -0.96 -2.58 -21.20
N GLU A 69 0.21 -2.92 -21.74
CA GLU A 69 1.08 -2.01 -22.48
C GLU A 69 0.48 -1.55 -23.82
N LYS A 70 -0.42 -2.30 -24.44
CA LYS A 70 -1.19 -1.86 -25.63
C LYS A 70 -2.03 -0.62 -25.40
N HIS A 71 -2.42 -0.34 -24.15
CA HIS A 71 -3.13 0.88 -23.76
C HIS A 71 -2.22 2.07 -23.45
N GLY A 72 -0.89 1.94 -23.65
CA GLY A 72 0.08 2.97 -23.27
C GLY A 72 0.32 3.05 -21.76
N ILE A 73 -0.13 2.05 -21.00
CA ILE A 73 0.04 1.92 -19.56
C ILE A 73 1.12 0.88 -19.28
N LYS A 74 2.04 1.17 -18.39
CA LYS A 74 3.11 0.23 -18.01
C LYS A 74 2.66 -0.66 -16.87
N LEU A 75 2.88 -1.96 -16.98
CA LEU A 75 2.68 -2.90 -15.87
C LEU A 75 3.90 -2.90 -14.94
N ASP A 76 3.85 -2.10 -13.89
CA ASP A 76 4.96 -1.97 -12.95
C ASP A 76 4.91 -3.00 -11.81
N MET A 77 3.74 -3.57 -11.52
CA MET A 77 3.57 -4.41 -10.35
C MET A 77 2.43 -5.41 -10.56
N VAL A 78 2.54 -6.58 -9.94
CA VAL A 78 1.45 -7.53 -9.75
C VAL A 78 1.30 -7.86 -8.26
N PRO A 79 0.08 -8.13 -7.76
CA PRO A 79 -0.07 -8.61 -6.39
C PRO A 79 0.32 -10.10 -6.30
N LEU A 80 1.09 -10.47 -5.27
CA LEU A 80 1.25 -11.88 -4.90
C LEU A 80 -0.07 -12.39 -4.30
N PRO A 81 -0.35 -13.70 -4.33
CA PRO A 81 -1.52 -14.30 -3.70
C PRO A 81 -1.38 -14.33 -2.16
N LEU A 82 -1.09 -13.18 -1.60
CA LEU A 82 -0.98 -12.83 -0.20
C LEU A 82 -1.69 -11.50 0.00
N SER A 83 -3.02 -11.52 -0.17
CA SER A 83 -3.85 -10.32 -0.09
C SER A 83 -4.09 -9.85 1.35
N SER A 84 -4.72 -8.68 1.51
CA SER A 84 -5.20 -8.19 2.80
C SER A 84 -6.48 -8.90 3.29
N ALA A 85 -6.79 -10.10 2.79
CA ALA A 85 -7.96 -10.84 3.21
C ALA A 85 -7.84 -11.30 4.67
N TYR A 86 -9.00 -11.47 5.33
CA TYR A 86 -9.09 -12.14 6.61
C TYR A 86 -8.57 -13.58 6.49
N ILE A 87 -7.92 -14.09 7.53
CA ILE A 87 -7.11 -15.33 7.49
C ILE A 87 -7.79 -16.54 6.85
N THR A 88 -9.09 -16.75 7.08
CA THR A 88 -9.84 -17.88 6.48
C THR A 88 -10.12 -17.70 4.99
N ARG A 89 -10.00 -16.49 4.47
CA ARG A 89 -10.18 -16.16 3.05
C ARG A 89 -8.86 -15.86 2.33
N ALA A 90 -7.75 -15.90 3.06
CA ALA A 90 -6.41 -15.69 2.49
C ALA A 90 -6.07 -16.79 1.47
N GLU A 91 -5.22 -16.46 0.54
CA GLU A 91 -4.79 -17.37 -0.53
C GLU A 91 -3.90 -18.50 0.00
N TYR A 92 -2.93 -18.14 0.87
CA TYR A 92 -2.01 -19.08 1.52
C TYR A 92 -2.03 -18.88 3.05
N PRO A 93 -3.15 -19.24 3.72
CA PRO A 93 -3.32 -19.00 5.15
C PRO A 93 -2.27 -19.70 6.02
N ALA A 94 -1.75 -20.85 5.55
CA ALA A 94 -0.74 -21.63 6.28
C ALA A 94 0.50 -20.83 6.65
N ILE A 95 0.88 -19.81 5.86
CA ILE A 95 2.03 -18.93 6.12
C ILE A 95 1.79 -18.15 7.42
N MET A 96 0.66 -17.45 7.53
CA MET A 96 0.32 -16.62 8.70
C MET A 96 -0.36 -17.41 9.83
N MET A 97 -0.81 -18.63 9.59
CA MET A 97 -1.21 -19.60 10.63
C MET A 97 0.00 -20.29 11.27
N GLY A 98 1.13 -20.36 10.57
CA GLY A 98 2.31 -21.10 11.02
C GLY A 98 2.13 -22.62 10.97
N THR A 99 1.27 -23.14 10.09
CA THR A 99 0.94 -24.55 10.00
C THR A 99 2.13 -25.35 9.49
N LYS A 100 2.69 -26.22 10.31
CA LYS A 100 3.88 -27.03 9.96
C LYS A 100 3.64 -27.84 8.67
N GLY A 101 4.66 -27.90 7.81
CA GLY A 101 4.63 -28.59 6.52
C GLY A 101 3.87 -27.84 5.43
N GLU A 102 2.66 -27.38 5.69
CA GLU A 102 1.86 -26.63 4.70
C GLU A 102 2.44 -25.26 4.39
N ARG A 103 3.00 -24.55 5.40
CA ARG A 103 3.59 -23.24 5.19
C ARG A 103 4.83 -23.30 4.28
N ASP A 104 5.63 -24.37 4.35
CA ASP A 104 6.81 -24.52 3.53
C ASP A 104 6.42 -24.62 2.05
N LYS A 105 5.46 -25.52 1.74
CA LYS A 105 4.92 -25.62 0.39
C LYS A 105 4.30 -24.31 -0.10
N ALA A 106 3.55 -23.61 0.77
CA ALA A 106 2.95 -22.33 0.42
C ALA A 106 4.02 -21.25 0.11
N ILE A 107 5.12 -21.23 0.85
CA ILE A 107 6.24 -20.32 0.59
C ILE A 107 6.98 -20.72 -0.69
N ASP A 108 7.18 -22.01 -0.96
CA ASP A 108 7.79 -22.49 -2.20
C ASP A 108 6.97 -22.08 -3.43
N ASP A 109 5.64 -22.21 -3.38
CA ASP A 109 4.73 -21.73 -4.42
C ASP A 109 4.90 -20.22 -4.65
N VAL A 110 4.92 -19.41 -3.58
CA VAL A 110 5.13 -17.96 -3.67
C VAL A 110 6.52 -17.64 -4.24
N CYS A 111 7.56 -18.37 -3.84
CA CYS A 111 8.90 -18.21 -4.39
C CYS A 111 8.93 -18.55 -5.91
N GLN A 112 8.19 -19.56 -6.34
CA GLN A 112 8.07 -19.87 -7.77
C GLN A 112 7.35 -18.75 -8.53
N ILE A 113 6.30 -18.17 -7.96
CA ILE A 113 5.60 -17.00 -8.52
C ILE A 113 6.57 -15.81 -8.65
N ILE A 114 7.39 -15.52 -7.63
CA ILE A 114 8.41 -14.46 -7.67
C ILE A 114 9.38 -14.67 -8.85
N ARG A 115 9.87 -15.89 -9.06
CA ARG A 115 10.74 -16.22 -10.20
C ARG A 115 10.05 -15.97 -11.55
N ASN A 116 8.79 -16.35 -11.66
CA ASN A 116 8.04 -16.22 -12.91
C ASN A 116 7.72 -14.75 -13.23
N ILE A 117 7.35 -13.93 -12.23
CA ILE A 117 7.13 -12.48 -12.38
C ILE A 117 8.39 -11.79 -12.93
N SER A 118 9.55 -12.08 -12.32
CA SER A 118 10.82 -11.53 -12.79
C SER A 118 11.15 -11.93 -14.22
N LYS A 119 11.01 -13.23 -14.55
CA LYS A 119 11.24 -13.75 -15.92
C LYS A 119 10.31 -13.13 -16.94
N ALA A 120 9.09 -12.76 -16.55
CA ALA A 120 8.13 -12.05 -17.41
C ALA A 120 8.49 -10.56 -17.61
N GLY A 121 9.55 -10.06 -16.95
CA GLY A 121 9.99 -8.67 -17.06
C GLY A 121 9.13 -7.67 -16.29
N ILE A 122 8.34 -8.11 -15.31
CA ILE A 122 7.57 -7.27 -14.41
C ILE A 122 8.48 -6.91 -13.22
N PRO A 123 8.68 -5.61 -12.89
CA PRO A 123 9.76 -5.19 -11.99
C PRO A 123 9.46 -5.37 -10.50
N ALA A 124 8.17 -5.51 -10.11
CA ALA A 124 7.80 -5.57 -8.71
C ALA A 124 6.55 -6.42 -8.44
N ALA A 125 6.41 -6.84 -7.17
CA ALA A 125 5.21 -7.47 -6.67
C ALA A 125 4.82 -6.89 -5.30
N LYS A 126 3.51 -6.67 -5.05
CA LYS A 126 3.00 -6.28 -3.73
C LYS A 126 2.41 -7.47 -2.99
N TYR A 127 2.41 -7.41 -1.65
CA TYR A 127 1.79 -8.44 -0.82
C TYR A 127 1.44 -7.91 0.57
N ASN A 128 0.72 -8.72 1.33
CA ASN A 128 0.37 -8.45 2.72
C ASN A 128 0.78 -9.64 3.61
N MET A 129 1.14 -9.34 4.85
CA MET A 129 1.32 -10.32 5.91
C MET A 129 0.19 -10.08 6.93
N SER A 130 -1.03 -10.47 6.57
CA SER A 130 -2.25 -10.16 7.34
C SER A 130 -2.89 -11.41 7.95
N ILE A 131 -3.50 -11.23 9.12
CA ILE A 131 -4.38 -12.22 9.77
C ILE A 131 -5.79 -11.64 9.89
N LEU A 132 -5.88 -10.36 10.28
CA LEU A 132 -7.15 -9.69 10.56
C LEU A 132 -7.91 -9.24 9.30
N GLY A 133 -7.21 -9.13 8.16
CA GLY A 133 -7.78 -8.39 7.05
C GLY A 133 -7.75 -6.88 7.30
N VAL A 134 -8.63 -6.16 6.61
CA VAL A 134 -8.87 -4.74 6.85
C VAL A 134 -10.01 -4.60 7.85
N VAL A 135 -9.70 -4.09 9.05
CA VAL A 135 -10.68 -3.95 10.14
C VAL A 135 -11.32 -2.57 10.11
N ARG A 136 -12.65 -2.54 10.05
CA ARG A 136 -13.42 -1.28 10.09
C ARG A 136 -14.61 -1.40 11.04
N THR A 137 -15.07 -0.27 11.54
CA THR A 137 -16.34 -0.09 12.26
C THR A 137 -17.39 0.48 11.30
N PRO A 138 -18.65 0.70 11.72
CA PRO A 138 -19.63 1.32 10.85
C PRO A 138 -19.14 2.63 10.23
N THR A 139 -19.42 2.85 8.97
CA THR A 139 -19.07 4.08 8.23
C THR A 139 -19.63 5.33 8.90
N THR A 140 -18.96 6.46 8.69
CA THR A 140 -19.44 7.78 9.14
C THR A 140 -19.68 8.68 7.93
N LYS A 141 -20.59 9.63 8.06
CA LYS A 141 -20.86 10.61 6.99
C LYS A 141 -19.78 11.68 6.96
N GLY A 142 -19.26 11.94 5.78
CA GLY A 142 -18.27 12.97 5.49
C GLY A 142 -18.80 14.06 4.56
N ARG A 143 -17.90 14.73 3.84
CA ARG A 143 -18.20 15.80 2.90
C ARG A 143 -19.28 15.37 1.89
N GLY A 144 -20.30 16.22 1.70
CA GLY A 144 -21.39 15.95 0.75
C GLY A 144 -22.26 14.74 1.06
N GLY A 145 -22.19 14.21 2.29
CA GLY A 145 -22.92 13.01 2.69
C GLY A 145 -22.26 11.70 2.26
N ALA A 146 -21.02 11.74 1.76
CA ALA A 146 -20.26 10.55 1.40
C ALA A 146 -20.04 9.63 2.61
N ASP A 147 -20.00 8.32 2.38
CA ASP A 147 -19.68 7.33 3.40
C ASP A 147 -18.17 7.18 3.51
N TYR A 148 -17.63 7.55 4.68
CA TYR A 148 -16.21 7.41 4.99
C TYR A 148 -15.95 6.10 5.73
N SER A 149 -15.05 5.30 5.20
CA SER A 149 -14.54 4.08 5.85
C SER A 149 -13.91 4.49 7.19
N THR A 150 -14.39 3.90 8.29
CA THR A 150 -14.10 4.38 9.64
C THR A 150 -13.62 3.25 10.54
N PHE A 151 -12.67 3.55 11.41
CA PHE A 151 -12.28 2.66 12.49
C PHE A 151 -12.25 3.40 13.83
N LYS A 152 -13.00 2.86 14.81
CA LYS A 152 -13.00 3.35 16.19
C LYS A 152 -12.83 2.18 17.13
N TYR A 153 -11.62 2.06 17.68
CA TYR A 153 -11.27 0.94 18.58
C TYR A 153 -12.23 0.83 19.76
N ALA A 154 -12.62 1.96 20.35
CA ALA A 154 -13.45 2.00 21.57
C ALA A 154 -14.86 1.41 21.38
N VAL A 155 -15.40 1.44 20.15
CA VAL A 155 -16.77 0.99 19.85
C VAL A 155 -16.82 -0.23 18.94
N GLY A 156 -15.67 -0.68 18.46
CA GLY A 156 -15.58 -1.83 17.58
C GLY A 156 -15.89 -3.15 18.29
N LYS A 157 -16.75 -3.96 17.69
CA LYS A 157 -17.10 -5.27 18.22
C LYS A 157 -15.99 -6.28 17.88
N GLN A 158 -15.46 -6.92 18.91
CA GLN A 158 -14.44 -7.99 18.80
C GLN A 158 -15.11 -9.35 19.01
N GLU A 159 -16.00 -9.71 18.11
CA GLU A 159 -16.75 -10.97 18.18
C GLU A 159 -16.56 -11.78 16.87
N PRO A 160 -16.24 -13.07 17.00
CA PRO A 160 -15.82 -13.78 18.21
C PRO A 160 -14.54 -13.18 18.80
N ALA A 161 -14.31 -13.41 20.12
CA ALA A 161 -13.16 -12.82 20.84
C ALA A 161 -11.78 -13.17 20.27
N LEU A 162 -11.66 -14.31 19.58
CA LEU A 162 -10.47 -14.73 18.88
C LEU A 162 -10.75 -14.94 17.40
N THR A 163 -9.70 -14.78 16.58
CA THR A 163 -9.70 -15.27 15.20
C THR A 163 -9.43 -16.77 15.18
N GLU A 164 -9.53 -17.41 14.02
CA GLU A 164 -9.17 -18.81 13.81
C GLU A 164 -7.66 -19.06 14.00
N ALA A 165 -6.85 -18.00 13.96
CA ALA A 165 -5.43 -18.06 14.31
C ALA A 165 -5.18 -18.12 15.84
N GLY A 166 -6.24 -17.99 16.66
CA GLY A 166 -6.16 -17.95 18.10
C GLY A 166 -5.50 -16.67 18.62
N VAL A 167 -4.79 -16.78 19.75
CA VAL A 167 -3.97 -15.69 20.28
C VAL A 167 -2.67 -15.63 19.46
N VAL A 168 -2.43 -14.47 18.85
CA VAL A 168 -1.21 -14.17 18.10
C VAL A 168 -0.57 -12.92 18.69
N ASP A 169 0.34 -13.16 19.63
CA ASP A 169 1.16 -12.12 20.25
C ASP A 169 2.23 -11.60 19.28
N PRO A 170 2.94 -10.52 19.62
CA PRO A 170 3.96 -9.96 18.75
C PRO A 170 5.07 -10.95 18.37
N ASP A 171 5.52 -11.80 19.29
CA ASP A 171 6.63 -12.73 19.02
C ASP A 171 6.20 -13.82 18.05
N THR A 172 5.02 -14.37 18.23
CA THR A 172 4.41 -15.32 17.29
C THR A 172 4.22 -14.69 15.89
N TYR A 173 3.76 -13.45 15.84
CA TYR A 173 3.57 -12.76 14.57
C TYR A 173 4.91 -12.53 13.87
N TRP A 174 5.94 -12.09 14.62
CA TRP A 174 7.28 -11.89 14.09
C TRP A 174 7.97 -13.19 13.65
N GLU A 175 7.75 -14.31 14.35
CA GLU A 175 8.23 -15.62 13.90
C GLU A 175 7.70 -15.93 12.51
N ARG A 176 6.38 -15.77 12.29
CA ARG A 176 5.74 -16.08 11.01
C ARG A 176 6.25 -15.17 9.87
N ILE A 177 6.39 -13.88 10.12
CA ILE A 177 6.96 -12.93 9.17
C ILE A 177 8.41 -13.28 8.86
N THR A 178 9.24 -13.49 9.87
CA THR A 178 10.67 -13.78 9.70
C THR A 178 10.86 -15.07 8.92
N TYR A 179 10.09 -16.11 9.25
CA TYR A 179 10.14 -17.40 8.55
C TYR A 179 9.84 -17.27 7.05
N PHE A 180 8.88 -16.45 6.68
CA PHE A 180 8.56 -16.15 5.28
C PHE A 180 9.70 -15.35 4.62
N LEU A 181 10.14 -14.26 5.26
CA LEU A 181 11.14 -13.36 4.67
C LEU A 181 12.50 -14.04 4.47
N GLU A 182 12.92 -14.91 5.38
CA GLU A 182 14.18 -15.67 5.26
C GLU A 182 14.23 -16.54 4.00
N ARG A 183 13.09 -16.92 3.45
CA ARG A 183 12.96 -17.74 2.24
C ARG A 183 12.65 -16.91 1.00
N ALA A 184 11.72 -15.98 1.10
CA ALA A 184 11.26 -15.20 -0.06
C ALA A 184 12.23 -14.09 -0.47
N VAL A 185 12.88 -13.40 0.48
CA VAL A 185 13.79 -12.28 0.17
C VAL A 185 15.02 -12.72 -0.61
N PRO A 186 15.71 -13.83 -0.30
CA PRO A 186 16.82 -14.31 -1.12
C PRO A 186 16.41 -14.59 -2.57
N VAL A 187 15.23 -15.19 -2.80
CA VAL A 187 14.70 -15.45 -4.14
C VAL A 187 14.40 -14.15 -4.88
N ALA A 188 13.77 -13.19 -4.21
CA ALA A 188 13.51 -11.86 -4.78
C ALA A 188 14.81 -11.13 -5.16
N ALA A 189 15.84 -11.23 -4.32
CA ALA A 189 17.16 -10.64 -4.57
C ALA A 189 17.88 -11.29 -5.75
N GLU A 190 17.92 -12.62 -5.81
CA GLU A 190 18.52 -13.39 -6.91
C GLU A 190 17.88 -13.02 -8.26
N HIS A 191 16.56 -12.87 -8.27
CA HIS A 191 15.80 -12.55 -9.46
C HIS A 191 15.57 -11.05 -9.69
N LYS A 192 16.16 -10.18 -8.84
CA LYS A 192 16.05 -8.71 -8.93
C LYS A 192 14.61 -8.20 -8.98
N LEU A 193 13.69 -8.88 -8.30
CA LEU A 193 12.29 -8.49 -8.17
C LEU A 193 12.06 -7.72 -6.87
N LYS A 194 11.56 -6.49 -6.95
CA LYS A 194 11.14 -5.75 -5.75
C LYS A 194 9.88 -6.39 -5.16
N ILE A 195 9.95 -6.85 -3.91
CA ILE A 195 8.77 -7.32 -3.17
C ILE A 195 8.37 -6.29 -2.13
N ALA A 196 7.14 -5.82 -2.23
CA ALA A 196 6.60 -4.66 -1.53
C ALA A 196 5.49 -5.06 -0.56
N CYS A 197 5.78 -5.07 0.75
CA CYS A 197 4.78 -5.41 1.76
C CYS A 197 3.94 -4.20 2.14
N HIS A 198 2.61 -4.39 2.20
CA HIS A 198 1.67 -3.40 2.72
C HIS A 198 1.64 -3.43 4.26
N PRO A 199 1.55 -2.28 4.95
CA PRO A 199 1.30 -2.25 6.39
C PRO A 199 0.03 -3.00 6.80
N ASN A 200 -0.08 -3.44 8.06
CA ASN A 200 -1.36 -3.95 8.57
C ASN A 200 -2.37 -2.82 8.74
N ASP A 201 -3.57 -3.02 8.27
CA ASP A 201 -4.65 -2.02 8.25
C ASP A 201 -5.85 -2.48 9.11
N PRO A 202 -6.09 -1.78 10.24
CA PRO A 202 -5.33 -0.67 10.80
C PRO A 202 -4.25 -1.09 11.78
N GLY A 203 -3.41 -0.12 12.19
CA GLY A 203 -2.59 -0.23 13.40
C GLY A 203 -3.45 -0.17 14.67
N MET A 204 -3.04 -0.88 15.72
CA MET A 204 -3.73 -0.86 17.00
C MET A 204 -3.05 0.08 17.99
N PRO A 205 -3.80 0.72 18.92
CA PRO A 205 -3.22 1.47 20.03
C PRO A 205 -2.25 0.62 20.85
N ASN A 206 -1.29 1.28 21.52
CA ASN A 206 -0.25 0.60 22.29
C ASN A 206 -0.83 -0.44 23.25
N GLY A 207 -0.24 -1.64 23.24
CA GLY A 207 -0.66 -2.75 24.11
C GLY A 207 -2.02 -3.35 23.78
N LYS A 208 -2.64 -2.94 22.69
CA LYS A 208 -3.94 -3.45 22.26
C LYS A 208 -3.80 -4.50 21.15
N ASN A 209 -4.73 -5.42 21.16
CA ASN A 209 -4.94 -6.40 20.09
C ASN A 209 -6.34 -6.23 19.51
N TRP A 210 -6.61 -6.96 18.43
CA TRP A 210 -7.95 -7.12 17.86
C TRP A 210 -8.24 -8.61 17.73
N ARG A 211 -9.26 -9.11 18.42
CA ARG A 211 -9.64 -10.52 18.40
C ARG A 211 -8.45 -11.46 18.66
N GLY A 212 -7.64 -11.14 19.68
CA GLY A 212 -6.47 -11.91 20.06
C GLY A 212 -5.19 -11.68 19.24
N VAL A 213 -5.24 -10.87 18.18
CA VAL A 213 -4.10 -10.63 17.27
C VAL A 213 -3.52 -9.23 17.47
N VAL A 214 -2.19 -9.13 17.61
CA VAL A 214 -1.46 -7.86 17.61
C VAL A 214 -0.85 -7.62 16.22
N PRO A 215 -1.39 -6.70 15.39
CA PRO A 215 -0.90 -6.46 14.04
C PRO A 215 0.41 -5.66 14.08
N VAL A 216 1.54 -6.37 14.04
CA VAL A 216 2.88 -5.78 14.27
C VAL A 216 3.33 -4.82 13.16
N LEU A 217 2.79 -4.93 11.95
CA LEU A 217 3.09 -4.04 10.82
C LEU A 217 2.17 -2.81 10.74
N GLY A 218 1.27 -2.64 11.70
CA GLY A 218 0.35 -1.50 11.75
C GLY A 218 0.97 -0.24 12.37
N ARG A 219 2.25 -0.25 12.76
CA ARG A 219 2.96 0.88 13.36
C ARG A 219 4.34 1.06 12.76
N VAL A 220 4.85 2.28 12.81
CA VAL A 220 6.14 2.66 12.22
C VAL A 220 7.29 1.81 12.74
N GLU A 221 7.34 1.54 14.05
CA GLU A 221 8.41 0.71 14.63
C GLU A 221 8.39 -0.73 14.09
N GLY A 222 7.18 -1.28 13.87
CA GLY A 222 7.05 -2.58 13.20
C GLY A 222 7.55 -2.55 11.76
N LEU A 223 7.24 -1.51 11.00
CA LEU A 223 7.75 -1.35 9.64
C LEU A 223 9.27 -1.17 9.59
N LYS A 224 9.86 -0.46 10.56
CA LYS A 224 11.33 -0.34 10.70
C LYS A 224 11.97 -1.70 10.96
N ARG A 225 11.42 -2.51 11.89
CA ARG A 225 11.86 -3.88 12.15
C ARG A 225 11.71 -4.75 10.90
N PHE A 226 10.58 -4.65 10.21
CA PHE A 226 10.28 -5.45 9.02
C PHE A 226 11.34 -5.28 7.93
N ILE A 227 11.71 -4.05 7.57
CA ILE A 227 12.71 -3.80 6.53
C ILE A 227 14.13 -4.17 6.93
N SER A 228 14.40 -4.39 8.23
CA SER A 228 15.71 -4.83 8.73
C SER A 228 15.90 -6.35 8.69
N ILE A 229 14.80 -7.12 8.57
CA ILE A 229 14.86 -8.58 8.44
C ILE A 229 15.34 -8.92 7.03
N LYS A 230 16.50 -9.58 6.90
CA LYS A 230 17.12 -9.86 5.58
C LYS A 230 17.23 -8.60 4.71
N GLU A 231 17.75 -7.50 5.26
CA GLU A 231 17.85 -6.22 4.56
C GLU A 231 18.45 -6.39 3.16
N ASN A 232 17.72 -5.93 2.16
CA ASN A 232 18.06 -6.12 0.75
C ASN A 232 17.42 -5.03 -0.10
N PRO A 233 18.07 -4.58 -1.21
CA PRO A 233 17.47 -3.60 -2.14
C PRO A 233 16.13 -4.02 -2.77
N TYR A 234 15.81 -5.31 -2.77
CA TYR A 234 14.58 -5.86 -3.34
C TYR A 234 13.49 -6.16 -2.30
N HIS A 235 13.76 -5.87 -1.02
CA HIS A 235 12.83 -6.00 0.09
C HIS A 235 12.46 -4.62 0.62
N GLY A 236 11.16 -4.26 0.58
CA GLY A 236 10.67 -2.95 0.98
C GLY A 236 9.16 -2.91 1.16
N LEU A 237 8.59 -1.72 1.02
CA LEU A 237 7.21 -1.43 1.36
C LEU A 237 6.38 -1.02 0.13
N ASN A 238 5.19 -1.58 0.04
CA ASN A 238 4.06 -0.91 -0.56
C ASN A 238 3.55 0.11 0.47
N PHE A 239 4.11 1.31 0.43
CA PHE A 239 3.94 2.33 1.46
C PHE A 239 2.55 2.96 1.35
N CYS A 240 1.58 2.38 2.05
CA CYS A 240 0.27 3.01 2.17
C CYS A 240 0.37 4.17 3.18
N GLN A 241 0.46 5.40 2.66
CA GLN A 241 0.52 6.60 3.51
C GLN A 241 -0.69 6.67 4.44
N GLY A 242 -1.90 6.37 3.93
CA GLY A 242 -3.11 6.35 4.74
C GLY A 242 -2.98 5.41 5.92
N THR A 243 -2.64 4.13 5.68
CA THR A 243 -2.48 3.13 6.75
C THR A 243 -1.35 3.48 7.72
N VAL A 244 -0.26 4.06 7.24
CA VAL A 244 0.80 4.57 8.14
C VAL A 244 0.25 5.67 9.03
N CYS A 245 -0.52 6.63 8.48
CA CYS A 245 -1.16 7.70 9.24
C CYS A 245 -2.16 7.18 10.29
N GLU A 246 -2.90 6.11 9.96
CA GLU A 246 -3.79 5.40 10.90
C GLU A 246 -3.06 4.84 12.12
N GLY A 247 -1.74 4.64 12.04
CA GLY A 247 -0.87 4.19 13.11
C GLY A 247 -0.18 5.30 13.91
N LEU A 248 -0.45 6.59 13.62
CA LEU A 248 0.20 7.76 14.23
C LEU A 248 -0.73 8.49 15.22
N GLU A 249 -0.14 9.19 16.21
CA GLU A 249 -0.88 10.05 17.13
C GLU A 249 -1.15 11.44 16.53
N ASN A 250 -0.25 11.92 15.69
CA ASN A 250 -0.39 13.20 14.98
C ASN A 250 0.04 13.03 13.51
N PRO A 251 -0.85 12.48 12.66
CA PRO A 251 -0.52 12.12 11.28
C PRO A 251 0.13 13.24 10.48
N ASN A 252 -0.42 14.46 10.51
CA ASN A 252 0.10 15.57 9.73
C ASN A 252 1.53 15.99 10.13
N LYS A 253 1.87 15.84 11.40
CA LYS A 253 3.20 16.22 11.90
C LYS A 253 4.23 15.12 11.66
N GLU A 254 3.82 13.87 11.88
CA GLU A 254 4.75 12.74 11.96
C GLU A 254 5.04 12.10 10.59
N ILE A 255 4.08 12.14 9.64
CA ILE A 255 4.19 11.40 8.38
C ILE A 255 5.41 11.80 7.54
N HIS A 256 5.80 13.08 7.57
CA HIS A 256 6.93 13.58 6.79
C HIS A 256 8.25 12.93 7.21
N ASP A 257 8.48 12.76 8.51
CA ASP A 257 9.68 12.10 9.03
C ASP A 257 9.66 10.60 8.74
N VAL A 258 8.47 9.98 8.74
CA VAL A 258 8.31 8.57 8.35
C VAL A 258 8.65 8.38 6.86
N ILE A 259 8.16 9.27 5.98
CA ILE A 259 8.50 9.25 4.55
C ILE A 259 10.02 9.44 4.36
N ARG A 260 10.64 10.40 5.08
CA ARG A 260 12.11 10.61 5.04
C ARG A 260 12.87 9.37 5.48
N TYR A 261 12.46 8.73 6.57
CA TYR A 261 13.12 7.53 7.07
C TYR A 261 13.15 6.40 6.03
N PHE A 262 12.00 6.01 5.50
CA PHE A 262 11.92 4.90 4.54
C PHE A 262 12.39 5.31 3.13
N GLY A 263 12.14 6.55 2.73
CA GLY A 263 12.56 7.07 1.43
C GLY A 263 14.07 7.19 1.28
N ASN A 264 14.77 7.72 2.31
CA ASN A 264 16.23 7.80 2.29
C ASN A 264 16.90 6.43 2.29
N LYS A 265 16.26 5.42 2.89
CA LYS A 265 16.69 4.01 2.84
C LYS A 265 16.32 3.31 1.52
N LYS A 266 15.61 3.98 0.60
CA LYS A 266 15.11 3.39 -0.66
C LYS A 266 14.22 2.16 -0.44
N LYS A 267 13.38 2.20 0.61
CA LYS A 267 12.48 1.12 0.98
C LYS A 267 11.02 1.37 0.59
N ILE A 268 10.70 2.48 -0.06
CA ILE A 268 9.39 2.78 -0.63
C ILE A 268 9.38 2.33 -2.09
N PHE A 269 8.61 1.29 -2.43
CA PHE A 269 8.54 0.75 -3.79
C PHE A 269 7.26 1.12 -4.51
N ASN A 270 6.21 1.45 -3.76
CA ASN A 270 4.94 1.96 -4.24
C ASN A 270 4.32 2.84 -3.15
N VAL A 271 3.49 3.81 -3.55
CA VAL A 271 2.81 4.71 -2.60
C VAL A 271 1.31 4.68 -2.83
N HIS A 272 0.55 4.29 -1.81
CA HIS A 272 -0.87 4.59 -1.71
C HIS A 272 -1.04 5.98 -1.06
N PHE A 273 -1.39 6.95 -1.88
CA PHE A 273 -1.44 8.37 -1.49
C PHE A 273 -2.82 8.74 -0.95
N ARG A 274 -3.20 8.09 0.15
CA ARG A 274 -4.48 8.26 0.83
C ARG A 274 -4.33 9.22 2.01
N ASN A 275 -5.38 10.02 2.25
CA ASN A 275 -5.49 10.89 3.41
C ASN A 275 -6.52 10.32 4.42
N ILE A 276 -6.37 10.70 5.66
CA ILE A 276 -7.30 10.35 6.75
C ILE A 276 -7.62 11.58 7.60
N GLU A 277 -8.70 11.50 8.35
CA GLU A 277 -9.02 12.39 9.46
C GLU A 277 -9.00 11.57 10.75
N GLY A 278 -8.34 12.08 11.80
CA GLY A 278 -8.19 11.40 13.08
C GLY A 278 -6.78 10.84 13.32
N LYS A 279 -6.69 9.80 14.12
CA LYS A 279 -5.43 9.25 14.62
C LYS A 279 -5.56 7.78 14.97
N ILE A 280 -4.48 7.20 15.49
CA ILE A 280 -4.49 5.79 15.88
C ILE A 280 -5.66 5.45 16.81
N GLY A 281 -6.42 4.44 16.39
CA GLY A 281 -7.58 3.92 17.13
C GLY A 281 -8.88 4.72 16.97
N ASP A 282 -8.87 5.89 16.31
CA ASP A 282 -10.07 6.65 15.94
C ASP A 282 -9.79 7.49 14.69
N PHE A 283 -10.12 6.97 13.52
CA PHE A 283 -9.91 7.65 12.24
C PHE A 283 -11.00 7.30 11.22
N ARG A 284 -11.03 8.08 10.14
CA ARG A 284 -11.80 7.79 8.93
C ARG A 284 -11.02 8.14 7.67
N GLU A 285 -11.21 7.37 6.63
CA GLU A 285 -10.59 7.58 5.33
C GLU A 285 -11.31 8.69 4.58
N THR A 286 -10.54 9.62 3.99
CA THR A 286 -11.10 10.81 3.35
C THR A 286 -10.67 10.91 1.89
N TYR A 287 -11.21 11.88 1.16
CA TYR A 287 -10.61 12.33 -0.08
C TYR A 287 -9.23 12.94 0.18
N PRO A 288 -8.30 12.94 -0.79
CA PRO A 288 -6.95 13.42 -0.57
C PRO A 288 -6.87 14.87 -0.13
N ASP A 289 -7.82 15.71 -0.53
CA ASP A 289 -7.91 17.13 -0.19
C ASP A 289 -8.68 17.43 1.12
N ASN A 290 -9.22 16.40 1.79
CA ASN A 290 -10.18 16.58 2.88
C ASN A 290 -9.81 15.80 4.16
N GLY A 291 -8.54 15.54 4.40
CA GLY A 291 -8.05 14.91 5.62
C GLY A 291 -7.09 15.83 6.38
N ASP A 292 -6.53 15.28 7.46
CA ASP A 292 -5.66 16.04 8.35
C ASP A 292 -4.24 16.25 7.79
N VAL A 293 -3.80 15.38 6.86
CA VAL A 293 -2.46 15.47 6.28
C VAL A 293 -2.41 16.51 5.17
N ASN A 294 -1.43 17.41 5.24
CA ASN A 294 -1.12 18.30 4.12
C ASN A 294 -0.47 17.53 2.97
N MET A 295 -1.28 17.14 1.99
CA MET A 295 -0.85 16.32 0.86
C MET A 295 0.13 17.04 -0.08
N ILE A 296 0.12 18.39 -0.10
CA ILE A 296 1.10 19.19 -0.84
C ILE A 296 2.50 19.03 -0.22
N GLU A 297 2.60 19.13 1.10
CA GLU A 297 3.87 18.92 1.79
C GLU A 297 4.30 17.44 1.74
N ALA A 298 3.34 16.49 1.78
CA ALA A 298 3.65 15.07 1.65
C ALA A 298 4.29 14.75 0.30
N ILE A 299 3.73 15.23 -0.83
CA ILE A 299 4.31 14.97 -2.14
C ILE A 299 5.68 15.67 -2.34
N ARG A 300 5.88 16.83 -1.72
CA ARG A 300 7.20 17.49 -1.65
C ARG A 300 8.22 16.64 -0.90
N THR A 301 7.80 15.99 0.19
CA THR A 301 8.64 15.09 0.96
C THR A 301 9.04 13.85 0.15
N TYR A 302 8.14 13.28 -0.66
CA TYR A 302 8.50 12.20 -1.61
C TYR A 302 9.53 12.68 -2.64
N ARG A 303 9.40 13.91 -3.18
CA ARG A 303 10.43 14.49 -4.06
C ARG A 303 11.77 14.68 -3.34
N GLU A 304 11.74 15.19 -2.12
CA GLU A 304 12.92 15.42 -1.26
C GLU A 304 13.76 14.14 -1.10
N VAL A 305 13.12 13.01 -0.84
CA VAL A 305 13.82 11.72 -0.71
C VAL A 305 14.15 11.07 -2.06
N GLY A 306 13.73 11.69 -3.17
CA GLY A 306 13.98 11.22 -4.53
C GLY A 306 13.21 9.95 -4.86
N TYR A 307 11.95 9.85 -4.42
CA TYR A 307 11.07 8.77 -4.80
C TYR A 307 10.77 8.83 -6.31
N ASP A 308 10.81 7.70 -6.99
CA ASP A 308 10.74 7.58 -8.46
C ASP A 308 9.72 6.53 -8.95
N GLY A 309 8.76 6.18 -8.11
CA GLY A 309 7.73 5.18 -8.41
C GLY A 309 6.32 5.73 -8.57
N MET A 310 5.35 4.82 -8.57
CA MET A 310 3.92 5.15 -8.65
C MET A 310 3.44 5.87 -7.40
N ILE A 311 2.63 6.90 -7.62
CA ILE A 311 1.75 7.53 -6.63
C ILE A 311 0.33 7.21 -7.06
N MET A 312 -0.45 6.54 -6.23
CA MET A 312 -1.79 6.09 -6.60
C MET A 312 -2.82 6.31 -5.50
N PRO A 313 -4.10 6.53 -5.84
CA PRO A 313 -5.19 6.39 -4.88
C PRO A 313 -5.29 4.94 -4.42
N ASP A 314 -5.74 4.74 -3.18
CA ASP A 314 -5.95 3.42 -2.61
C ASP A 314 -7.46 3.13 -2.47
N HIS A 315 -8.10 3.81 -1.55
CA HIS A 315 -9.54 3.83 -1.37
C HIS A 315 -10.11 5.21 -1.68
N VAL A 316 -11.40 5.26 -1.98
CA VAL A 316 -12.16 6.51 -2.13
C VAL A 316 -13.45 6.41 -1.34
N PRO A 317 -13.94 7.53 -0.75
CA PRO A 317 -15.22 7.55 -0.09
C PRO A 317 -16.37 7.16 -1.04
N HIS A 318 -17.37 6.46 -0.49
CA HIS A 318 -18.56 6.08 -1.24
C HIS A 318 -19.58 7.21 -1.31
N VAL A 319 -20.08 7.47 -2.53
CA VAL A 319 -21.13 8.48 -2.76
C VAL A 319 -22.26 7.88 -3.58
N ALA A 320 -23.50 8.33 -3.33
CA ALA A 320 -24.63 7.99 -4.16
C ALA A 320 -24.36 8.38 -5.63
N GLY A 321 -24.65 7.49 -6.56
CA GLY A 321 -24.37 7.70 -7.99
C GLY A 321 -22.96 7.38 -8.46
N ASP A 322 -22.12 6.82 -7.56
CA ASP A 322 -20.79 6.30 -7.91
C ASP A 322 -20.54 4.91 -7.29
N PRO A 323 -21.30 3.88 -7.66
CA PRO A 323 -21.30 2.59 -6.97
C PRO A 323 -19.96 1.83 -7.08
N ARG A 324 -19.13 2.13 -8.10
CA ARG A 324 -17.80 1.55 -8.29
C ARG A 324 -16.66 2.48 -7.88
N GLY A 325 -16.98 3.67 -7.38
CA GLY A 325 -15.96 4.67 -7.00
C GLY A 325 -15.23 5.32 -8.18
N ALA A 326 -15.65 5.08 -9.42
CA ALA A 326 -14.93 5.56 -10.63
C ALA A 326 -14.75 7.08 -10.67
N LYS A 327 -15.79 7.84 -10.26
CA LYS A 327 -15.70 9.31 -10.18
C LYS A 327 -14.78 9.76 -9.06
N GLY A 328 -14.83 9.09 -7.91
CA GLY A 328 -13.93 9.31 -6.80
C GLY A 328 -12.48 9.04 -7.18
N PHE A 329 -12.19 7.94 -7.86
CA PHE A 329 -10.86 7.63 -8.38
C PHE A 329 -10.40 8.66 -9.43
N ALA A 330 -11.27 9.05 -10.38
CA ALA A 330 -10.94 10.09 -11.37
C ALA A 330 -10.55 11.42 -10.70
N PHE A 331 -11.30 11.83 -9.66
CA PHE A 331 -10.93 13.00 -8.85
C PHE A 331 -9.53 12.84 -8.22
N CYS A 332 -9.24 11.68 -7.62
CA CYS A 332 -7.94 11.41 -7.02
C CYS A 332 -6.80 11.39 -8.04
N PHE A 333 -7.01 10.83 -9.23
CA PHE A 333 -6.00 10.87 -10.30
C PHE A 333 -5.70 12.32 -10.72
N GLY A 334 -6.73 13.14 -10.95
CA GLY A 334 -6.56 14.55 -11.29
C GLY A 334 -5.84 15.34 -10.18
N TYR A 335 -6.17 15.09 -8.92
CA TYR A 335 -5.49 15.70 -7.78
C TYR A 335 -4.00 15.34 -7.72
N ILE A 336 -3.64 14.06 -7.87
CA ILE A 336 -2.24 13.61 -7.86
C ILE A 336 -1.48 14.21 -9.06
N GLN A 337 -2.10 14.24 -10.25
CA GLN A 337 -1.49 14.85 -11.45
C GLN A 337 -1.19 16.33 -11.24
N ALA A 338 -2.15 17.09 -10.68
CA ALA A 338 -1.96 18.50 -10.38
C ALA A 338 -0.79 18.73 -9.41
N LEU A 339 -0.66 17.89 -8.37
CA LEU A 339 0.47 17.95 -7.45
C LEU A 339 1.81 17.64 -8.12
N ILE A 340 1.85 16.63 -9.00
CA ILE A 340 3.06 16.30 -9.77
C ILE A 340 3.43 17.43 -10.73
N GLN A 341 2.44 18.05 -11.40
CA GLN A 341 2.65 19.22 -12.26
C GLN A 341 3.18 20.41 -11.47
N MET A 342 2.58 20.71 -10.31
CA MET A 342 3.05 21.75 -9.40
C MET A 342 4.54 21.53 -9.03
N LEU A 343 4.92 20.30 -8.65
CA LEU A 343 6.32 20.00 -8.34
C LEU A 343 7.28 20.24 -9.53
N LYS A 344 6.84 19.94 -10.75
CA LYS A 344 7.65 20.19 -11.97
C LYS A 344 7.82 21.69 -12.24
N MET A 345 6.83 22.50 -11.87
CA MET A 345 6.89 23.96 -12.00
C MET A 345 7.75 24.64 -10.89
N GLU A 346 7.90 24.00 -9.77
CA GLU A 346 8.77 24.46 -8.68
C GLU A 346 10.28 24.25 -8.96
N GLY A 347 10.65 23.59 -10.04
CA GLY A 347 12.03 23.28 -10.45
C GLY A 347 12.51 22.00 -9.85
#